data_03d989dfa84e81715e633b218f3f8c8e
#
_entry.id   03d989dfa84e81715e633b218f3f8c8e
#
_cell.length_a   1.000
_cell.length_b   1.000
_cell.length_c   1.000
_cell.angle_alpha   90.00
_cell.angle_beta   90.00
_cell.angle_gamma   90.00
#
_symmetry.space_group_name_H-M   'P 1'
#
loop_
_entity.id
_entity.type
_entity.pdbx_description
1 polymer ?
#
loop_
_entity_poly.entity_id
_entity_poly.type
_entity_poly.pdbx_seq_one_letter_code
_entity_poly.pdbx_strand_id
1 'polypeptide(L)'
;MLQNGNNYLGNPNLKRANVSVEWTEEQIDEYTQCMKDPLYFIENYIRIVSLDEGLVPFKMYDFQKEIVGTFHKNRFTICKLPRQSGKSTTIIAYLLHYVLLMAMLMFQYLPTKQRPLGTC
;
A
#
# COMPACT_ATOMS: atom_id res chain seq x y z
N MET A 1 5.08 -7.08 30.70
CA MET A 1 4.65 -6.55 29.40
C MET A 1 4.21 -5.12 29.57
N LEU A 2 4.97 -4.22 29.04
CA LEU A 2 4.63 -2.80 29.06
C LEU A 2 3.41 -2.56 28.18
N GLN A 3 2.29 -2.33 28.81
CA GLN A 3 1.14 -1.78 28.12
C GLN A 3 1.50 -0.34 27.75
N ASN A 4 1.94 -0.17 26.54
CA ASN A 4 2.04 1.17 26.01
C ASN A 4 0.63 1.74 25.95
N GLY A 5 0.33 2.72 26.79
CA GLY A 5 -0.94 3.43 26.78
C GLY A 5 -1.28 4.10 25.43
N ASN A 6 -0.43 3.88 24.44
CA ASN A 6 -0.55 4.39 23.07
C ASN A 6 -1.32 3.48 22.13
N ASN A 7 -1.76 2.32 22.62
CA ASN A 7 -2.49 1.35 21.80
C ASN A 7 -4.01 1.51 21.99
N TYR A 8 -4.75 1.39 20.89
CA TYR A 8 -6.20 1.46 20.94
C TYR A 8 -6.77 0.16 21.54
N LEU A 9 -7.49 0.28 22.65
CA LEU A 9 -8.10 -0.85 23.37
C LEU A 9 -7.12 -1.99 23.72
N GLY A 10 -5.84 -1.64 23.91
CA GLY A 10 -4.81 -2.64 24.23
C GLY A 10 -4.33 -3.48 23.05
N ASN A 11 -4.79 -3.19 21.86
CA ASN A 11 -4.35 -3.90 20.66
C ASN A 11 -2.99 -3.34 20.17
N PRO A 12 -1.91 -4.16 20.18
CA PRO A 12 -0.58 -3.69 19.80
C PRO A 12 -0.47 -3.25 18.33
N ASN A 13 -1.40 -3.69 17.48
CA ASN A 13 -1.41 -3.35 16.06
C ASN A 13 -2.15 -2.05 15.75
N LEU A 14 -2.84 -1.49 16.73
CA LEU A 14 -3.63 -0.28 16.54
C LEU A 14 -3.13 0.84 17.44
N LYS A 15 -2.86 1.98 16.85
CA LYS A 15 -2.44 3.18 17.53
C LYS A 15 -3.66 3.98 18.00
N ARG A 16 -3.57 4.60 19.18
CA ARG A 16 -4.56 5.58 19.61
C ARG A 16 -4.55 6.82 18.71
N ALA A 17 -5.68 7.50 18.66
CA ALA A 17 -5.77 8.79 17.98
C ALA A 17 -4.83 9.82 18.63
N ASN A 18 -4.28 10.71 17.81
CA ASN A 18 -3.42 11.83 18.25
C ASN A 18 -2.10 11.42 18.92
N VAL A 19 -1.64 10.21 18.74
CA VAL A 19 -0.32 9.77 19.19
C VAL A 19 0.69 10.03 18.08
N SER A 20 1.71 10.80 18.37
CA SER A 20 2.84 10.99 17.50
C SER A 20 3.70 9.72 17.45
N VAL A 21 4.14 9.36 16.27
CA VAL A 21 5.09 8.27 16.05
C VAL A 21 6.40 8.88 15.61
N GLU A 22 7.45 8.60 16.39
CA GLU A 22 8.80 8.99 15.98
C GLU A 22 9.32 7.96 14.98
N TRP A 23 9.77 8.45 13.84
CA TRP A 23 10.32 7.64 12.77
C TRP A 23 11.83 7.65 12.84
N THR A 24 12.45 6.48 12.74
CA THR A 24 13.89 6.39 12.56
C THR A 24 14.26 6.72 11.11
N GLU A 25 15.52 7.13 10.89
CA GLU A 25 15.99 7.42 9.54
C GLU A 25 15.84 6.21 8.61
N GLU A 26 16.13 5.02 9.11
CA GLU A 26 15.96 3.77 8.37
C GLU A 26 14.50 3.54 7.94
N GLN A 27 13.56 3.83 8.82
CA GLN A 27 12.12 3.71 8.50
C GLN A 27 11.68 4.73 7.46
N ILE A 28 12.21 5.94 7.49
CA ILE A 28 11.92 6.98 6.52
C ILE A 28 12.46 6.59 5.13
N ASP A 29 13.67 6.06 5.08
CA ASP A 29 14.28 5.59 3.83
C ASP A 29 13.48 4.42 3.23
N GLU A 30 13.11 3.46 4.05
CA GLU A 30 12.29 2.31 3.65
C GLU A 30 10.92 2.77 3.12
N TYR A 31 10.28 3.67 3.83
CA TYR A 31 9.00 4.24 3.40
C TYR A 31 9.12 4.98 2.07
N THR A 32 10.17 5.75 1.90
CA THR A 32 10.45 6.49 0.66
C THR A 32 10.66 5.53 -0.51
N GLN A 33 11.40 4.46 -0.29
CA GLN A 33 11.64 3.44 -1.30
C GLN A 33 10.35 2.72 -1.69
N CYS A 34 9.54 2.34 -0.73
CA CYS A 34 8.22 1.74 -0.97
C CYS A 34 7.31 2.67 -1.78
N MET A 35 7.35 3.96 -1.49
CA MET A 35 6.54 4.96 -2.18
C MET A 35 6.96 5.14 -3.63
N LYS A 36 8.25 5.11 -3.91
CA LYS A 36 8.79 5.30 -5.26
C LYS A 36 8.61 4.06 -6.14
N ASP A 37 8.70 2.88 -5.55
CA ASP A 37 8.64 1.62 -6.29
C ASP A 37 7.51 0.73 -5.77
N PRO A 38 6.39 0.64 -6.50
CA PRO A 38 5.29 -0.22 -6.10
C PRO A 38 5.67 -1.71 -6.12
N LEU A 39 6.57 -2.12 -6.99
CA LEU A 39 7.04 -3.51 -7.03
C LEU A 39 7.78 -3.90 -5.77
N TYR A 40 8.63 -3.03 -5.28
CA TYR A 40 9.35 -3.24 -4.03
C TYR A 40 8.38 -3.41 -2.85
N PHE A 41 7.39 -2.54 -2.75
CA PHE A 41 6.37 -2.62 -1.71
C PHE A 41 5.59 -3.94 -1.77
N ILE A 42 5.14 -4.32 -2.96
CA ILE A 42 4.33 -5.52 -3.15
C ILE A 42 5.13 -6.77 -2.79
N GLU A 43 6.36 -6.88 -3.25
CA GLU A 43 7.18 -8.07 -3.01
C GLU A 43 7.62 -8.22 -1.55
N ASN A 44 7.79 -7.12 -0.83
CA ASN A 44 8.31 -7.16 0.55
C ASN A 44 7.23 -7.11 1.62
N TYR A 45 6.10 -6.47 1.37
CA TYR A 45 5.11 -6.20 2.40
C TYR A 45 3.77 -6.88 2.18
N ILE A 46 3.43 -7.25 0.96
CA ILE A 46 2.17 -7.92 0.68
C ILE A 46 2.33 -9.43 0.77
N ARG A 47 1.39 -10.05 1.45
CA ARG A 47 1.31 -11.50 1.58
C ARG A 47 -0.02 -11.97 1.06
N ILE A 48 -0.02 -13.14 0.46
CA ILE A 48 -1.22 -13.80 -0.07
C ILE A 48 -1.42 -15.14 0.61
N VAL A 49 -2.66 -15.62 0.60
CA VAL A 49 -2.97 -16.93 1.14
C VAL A 49 -2.81 -17.97 0.05
N SER A 50 -1.89 -18.89 0.27
CA SER A 50 -1.71 -20.08 -0.56
C SER A 50 -2.49 -21.24 0.05
N LEU A 51 -3.08 -22.09 -0.80
CA LEU A 51 -3.81 -23.28 -0.34
C LEU A 51 -2.89 -24.30 0.33
N ASP A 52 -1.64 -24.36 -0.12
CA ASP A 52 -0.69 -25.36 0.36
C ASP A 52 0.17 -24.87 1.54
N GLU A 53 0.56 -23.60 1.53
CA GLU A 53 1.53 -23.04 2.46
C GLU A 53 0.98 -21.99 3.43
N GLY A 54 -0.30 -21.63 3.30
CA GLY A 54 -0.90 -20.60 4.10
C GLY A 54 -0.48 -19.19 3.66
N LEU A 55 -0.11 -18.34 4.59
CA LEU A 55 0.25 -16.95 4.30
C LEU A 55 1.71 -16.86 3.81
N VAL A 56 1.88 -16.55 2.55
CA VAL A 56 3.19 -16.46 1.89
C VAL A 56 3.44 -15.09 1.28
N PRO A 57 4.70 -14.65 1.13
CA PRO A 57 5.02 -13.43 0.42
C PRO A 57 4.52 -13.50 -1.03
N PHE A 58 4.02 -12.36 -1.51
CA PHE A 58 3.53 -12.28 -2.88
C PHE A 58 4.69 -12.13 -3.87
N LYS A 59 5.09 -13.24 -4.47
CA LYS A 59 6.07 -13.23 -5.55
C LYS A 59 5.36 -13.09 -6.89
N MET A 60 5.54 -11.94 -7.52
CA MET A 60 4.87 -11.67 -8.80
C MET A 60 5.58 -12.36 -9.97
N TYR A 61 4.77 -12.86 -10.89
CA TYR A 61 5.26 -13.26 -12.21
C TYR A 61 5.66 -12.03 -13.04
N ASP A 62 6.45 -12.23 -14.08
CA ASP A 62 6.93 -11.14 -14.92
C ASP A 62 5.80 -10.32 -15.55
N PHE A 63 4.75 -10.98 -16.01
CA PHE A 63 3.60 -10.28 -16.56
C PHE A 63 2.85 -9.45 -15.52
N GLN A 64 2.81 -9.89 -14.27
CA GLN A 64 2.22 -9.12 -13.17
C GLN A 64 3.04 -7.87 -12.86
N LYS A 65 4.36 -7.99 -12.89
CA LYS A 65 5.26 -6.83 -12.73
C LYS A 65 5.07 -5.81 -13.86
N GLU A 66 4.90 -6.29 -15.07
CA GLU A 66 4.61 -5.44 -16.22
C GLU A 66 3.28 -4.70 -16.06
N ILE A 67 2.25 -5.38 -15.58
CA ILE A 67 0.94 -4.76 -15.31
C ILE A 67 1.07 -3.64 -14.29
N VAL A 68 1.73 -3.91 -13.17
CA VAL A 68 1.92 -2.92 -12.10
C VAL A 68 2.73 -1.72 -12.62
N GLY A 69 3.79 -1.97 -13.36
CA GLY A 69 4.58 -0.91 -13.99
C GLY A 69 3.76 -0.06 -14.95
N THR A 70 2.90 -0.69 -15.72
CA THR A 70 2.02 0.01 -16.67
C THR A 70 0.99 0.87 -15.94
N PHE A 71 0.38 0.36 -14.87
CA PHE A 71 -0.55 1.13 -14.05
C PHE A 71 0.12 2.35 -13.42
N HIS A 72 1.35 2.19 -12.98
CA HIS A 72 2.08 3.27 -12.33
C HIS A 72 2.47 4.40 -13.29
N LYS A 73 2.77 4.05 -14.53
CA LYS A 73 3.23 5.01 -15.55
C LYS A 73 2.09 5.69 -16.32
N ASN A 74 0.93 5.05 -16.41
CA ASN A 74 -0.16 5.50 -17.27
C ASN A 74 -1.42 5.76 -16.46
N ARG A 75 -2.15 6.78 -16.87
CA ARG A 75 -3.45 7.12 -16.26
C ARG A 75 -4.53 6.11 -16.60
N PHE A 76 -4.54 5.66 -17.84
CA PHE A 76 -5.51 4.69 -18.35
C PHE A 76 -4.78 3.47 -18.89
N THR A 77 -5.22 2.30 -18.49
CA THR A 77 -4.60 1.04 -18.89
C THR A 77 -5.69 0.01 -19.21
N ILE A 78 -5.52 -0.70 -20.30
CA ILE A 78 -6.37 -1.82 -20.68
C ILE A 78 -5.51 -3.08 -20.65
N CYS A 79 -5.92 -4.06 -19.83
CA CYS A 79 -5.22 -5.33 -19.70
C CYS A 79 -6.16 -6.46 -20.14
N LYS A 80 -5.70 -7.24 -21.13
CA LYS A 80 -6.41 -8.43 -21.58
C LYS A 80 -5.67 -9.66 -21.06
N LEU A 81 -6.27 -10.35 -20.12
CA LEU A 81 -5.66 -11.49 -19.44
C LEU A 81 -6.65 -12.65 -19.35
N PRO A 82 -6.16 -13.90 -19.38
CA PRO A 82 -7.02 -15.07 -19.19
C PRO A 82 -7.58 -15.11 -17.77
N ARG A 83 -8.63 -15.92 -17.58
CA ARG A 83 -9.17 -16.18 -16.25
C ARG A 83 -8.13 -16.88 -15.38
N GLN A 84 -8.20 -16.64 -14.06
CA GLN A 84 -7.34 -17.26 -13.06
C GLN A 84 -5.83 -17.00 -13.26
N SER A 85 -5.49 -15.86 -13.85
CA SER A 85 -4.09 -15.46 -14.04
C SER A 85 -3.50 -14.65 -12.88
N GLY A 86 -4.26 -14.50 -11.77
CA GLY A 86 -3.83 -13.67 -10.65
C GLY A 86 -4.00 -12.17 -10.88
N LYS A 87 -4.76 -11.77 -11.89
CA LYS A 87 -4.97 -10.35 -12.24
C LYS A 87 -5.63 -9.56 -11.13
N SER A 88 -6.66 -10.12 -10.49
CA SER A 88 -7.37 -9.45 -9.39
C SER A 88 -6.46 -9.24 -8.19
N THR A 89 -5.65 -10.22 -7.83
CA THR A 89 -4.67 -10.13 -6.75
C THR A 89 -3.63 -9.04 -7.05
N THR A 90 -3.15 -8.98 -8.27
CA THR A 90 -2.19 -7.96 -8.71
C THR A 90 -2.79 -6.55 -8.65
N ILE A 91 -4.02 -6.39 -9.12
CA ILE A 91 -4.72 -5.10 -9.09
C ILE A 91 -4.96 -4.64 -7.66
N ILE A 92 -5.42 -5.54 -6.79
CA ILE A 92 -5.65 -5.24 -5.37
C ILE A 92 -4.34 -4.86 -4.68
N ALA A 93 -3.26 -5.58 -4.96
CA ALA A 93 -1.94 -5.27 -4.40
C ALA A 93 -1.47 -3.87 -4.80
N TYR A 94 -1.64 -3.51 -6.07
CA TYR A 94 -1.31 -2.16 -6.54
C TYR A 94 -2.21 -1.09 -5.92
N LEU A 95 -3.51 -1.34 -5.82
CA LEU A 95 -4.44 -0.40 -5.17
C LEU A 95 -4.10 -0.21 -3.70
N LEU A 96 -3.69 -1.25 -3.01
CA LEU A 96 -3.24 -1.16 -1.63
C LEU A 96 -2.01 -0.28 -1.50
N HIS A 97 -1.03 -0.43 -2.37
CA HIS A 97 0.13 0.47 -2.45
C HIS A 97 -0.32 1.93 -2.65
N TYR A 98 -1.21 2.14 -3.60
CA TYR A 98 -1.71 3.47 -3.93
C TYR A 98 -2.41 4.13 -2.74
N VAL A 99 -3.31 3.40 -2.10
CA VAL A 99 -4.08 3.92 -0.95
C VAL A 99 -3.17 4.20 0.25
N LEU A 100 -2.24 3.30 0.55
CA LEU A 100 -1.39 3.46 1.73
C LEU A 100 -0.29 4.51 1.56
N LEU A 101 0.28 4.62 0.38
CA LEU A 101 1.48 5.44 0.17
C LEU A 101 1.19 6.69 -0.65
N MET A 102 0.48 6.57 -1.74
CA MET A 102 0.21 7.71 -2.63
C MET A 102 -0.95 8.58 -2.14
N ALA A 103 -2.01 7.97 -1.62
CA ALA A 103 -3.15 8.70 -1.09
C ALA A 103 -2.81 9.49 0.17
N MET A 104 -1.87 9.00 1.00
CA MET A 104 -1.41 9.75 2.16
C MET A 104 -0.69 11.04 1.77
N LEU A 105 0.04 11.07 0.68
CA LEU A 105 0.60 12.29 0.14
C LEU A 105 -0.50 13.27 -0.30
N MET A 106 -1.52 12.78 -0.95
CA MET A 106 -2.68 13.60 -1.34
C MET A 106 -3.43 14.11 -0.13
N PHE A 107 -3.53 13.33 0.93
CA PHE A 107 -4.16 13.74 2.18
C PHE A 107 -3.41 14.87 2.87
N GLN A 108 -2.10 14.87 2.86
CA GLN A 108 -1.29 15.97 3.36
C GLN A 108 -1.43 17.23 2.51
N TYR A 109 -1.74 17.06 1.24
CA TYR A 109 -1.91 18.16 0.29
C TYR A 109 -3.32 18.76 0.33
N LEU A 110 -4.33 17.95 0.61
CA LEU A 110 -5.74 18.37 0.63
C LEU A 110 -6.08 19.45 1.65
N PRO A 111 -5.53 19.47 2.89
CA PRO A 111 -5.83 20.51 3.85
C PRO A 111 -5.45 21.93 3.39
N THR A 112 -4.43 22.04 2.54
CA THR A 112 -4.00 23.33 1.99
C THR A 112 -4.77 23.75 0.75
N LYS A 113 -5.49 22.81 0.14
CA LYS A 113 -6.29 23.02 -1.06
C LYS A 113 -7.74 22.64 -0.87
N GLN A 114 -8.24 22.73 0.34
CA GLN A 114 -9.64 22.41 0.60
C GLN A 114 -10.54 23.23 -0.30
N ARG A 115 -11.19 22.53 -1.20
CA ARG A 115 -12.31 23.09 -1.95
C ARG A 115 -13.58 22.70 -1.24
N PRO A 116 -14.51 23.64 -1.06
CA PRO A 116 -15.84 23.28 -0.61
C PRO A 116 -16.41 22.23 -1.57
N LEU A 117 -16.94 21.15 -1.02
CA LEU A 117 -17.50 20.05 -1.81
C LEU A 117 -18.61 20.51 -2.76
N GLY A 118 -19.26 21.61 -2.48
CA GLY A 118 -20.29 22.17 -3.33
C GLY A 118 -19.81 22.85 -4.60
N THR A 119 -18.51 22.94 -4.82
CA THR A 119 -17.94 23.59 -6.00
C THR A 119 -17.43 22.61 -7.05
N CYS A 120 -17.68 21.37 -6.87
CA CYS A 120 -17.34 20.35 -7.86
C CYS A 120 -18.27 20.41 -9.06
#